data_16e9b8ee6ffd50d75bc9c4243066b75e
#
_entry.id   16e9b8ee6ffd50d75bc9c4243066b75e
#
_cell.length_a   1.000
_cell.length_b   1.000
_cell.length_c   1.000
_cell.angle_alpha   90.00
_cell.angle_beta   90.00
_cell.angle_gamma   90.00
#
_symmetry.space_group_name_H-M   'P 1'
#
loop_
_entity.id
_entity.type
_entity.pdbx_description
1 polymer ?
#
loop_
_entity_poly.entity_id
_entity_poly.type
_entity_poly.pdbx_seq_one_letter_code
_entity_poly.pdbx_strand_id
1 'polypeptide(L)'
;MSCDVTETVWIVPAEEPTLEPVKLRHATIHDAPALALVGGATFLEAFTWMLPGADIIAHCAKNHTADAYRAELAKPHTRITLAETVTSHAPVGYAMLADPDLPTFPLQPGDIELKRIYLLSRFRPRRYAPVLDDAGQPQPELSAGQALMNAVIADANSLGCRRLLLGTNADNQRAISFYRRNGFAEAGTRTFQVGSQCCCDAIFARPL
;
A
#
# COMPACT_ATOMS: atom_id res chain seq x y z
N MET A 1 -8.24 -20.73 44.17
CA MET A 1 -7.65 -19.49 43.68
C MET A 1 -8.34 -19.16 42.37
N SER A 2 -9.32 -18.25 42.43
CA SER A 2 -10.08 -17.79 41.26
C SER A 2 -9.25 -16.70 40.58
N CYS A 3 -8.80 -16.92 39.35
CA CYS A 3 -8.26 -15.85 38.50
C CYS A 3 -9.45 -15.02 38.00
N ASP A 4 -9.62 -13.86 38.60
CA ASP A 4 -10.52 -12.83 38.11
C ASP A 4 -9.91 -12.27 36.80
N VAL A 5 -10.45 -12.71 35.67
CA VAL A 5 -10.10 -12.14 34.38
C VAL A 5 -10.94 -10.86 34.26
N THR A 6 -10.37 -9.73 34.68
CA THR A 6 -10.95 -8.42 34.40
C THR A 6 -10.95 -8.21 32.88
N GLU A 7 -12.13 -8.31 32.26
CA GLU A 7 -12.33 -7.89 30.86
C GLU A 7 -11.91 -6.43 30.73
N THR A 8 -10.80 -6.20 30.07
CA THR A 8 -10.38 -4.85 29.73
C THR A 8 -11.24 -4.34 28.57
N VAL A 9 -12.28 -3.57 28.88
CA VAL A 9 -13.07 -2.88 27.87
C VAL A 9 -12.23 -1.74 27.31
N TRP A 10 -11.78 -1.88 26.06
CA TRP A 10 -11.08 -0.81 25.35
C TRP A 10 -12.10 0.26 24.94
N ILE A 11 -12.20 1.32 25.72
CA ILE A 11 -12.99 2.51 25.34
C ILE A 11 -12.13 3.31 24.37
N VAL A 12 -12.59 3.45 23.12
CA VAL A 12 -11.99 4.37 22.17
C VAL A 12 -12.17 5.79 22.73
N PRO A 13 -11.09 6.58 22.90
CA PRO A 13 -11.21 7.95 23.40
C PRO A 13 -12.16 8.78 22.53
N ALA A 14 -12.96 9.65 23.16
CA ALA A 14 -13.88 10.53 22.45
C ALA A 14 -13.17 11.58 21.58
N GLU A 15 -11.91 11.92 21.92
CA GLU A 15 -11.04 12.76 21.09
C GLU A 15 -10.08 11.87 20.31
N GLU A 16 -9.94 12.14 18.99
CA GLU A 16 -8.96 11.45 18.18
C GLU A 16 -7.55 11.83 18.68
N PRO A 17 -6.74 10.85 19.13
CA PRO A 17 -5.37 11.15 19.57
C PRO A 17 -4.56 11.72 18.41
N THR A 18 -3.69 12.66 18.69
CA THR A 18 -2.66 13.10 17.72
C THR A 18 -1.84 11.89 17.31
N LEU A 19 -1.82 11.61 16.01
CA LEU A 19 -1.07 10.49 15.49
C LEU A 19 0.44 10.81 15.52
N GLU A 20 1.23 9.79 15.79
CA GLU A 20 2.68 9.90 15.68
C GLU A 20 3.10 10.28 14.24
N PRO A 21 4.21 11.01 14.08
CA PRO A 21 4.80 11.23 12.77
C PRO A 21 5.12 9.91 12.06
N VAL A 22 5.10 9.95 10.74
CA VAL A 22 5.37 8.80 9.87
C VAL A 22 6.73 9.00 9.20
N LYS A 23 7.52 7.94 9.15
CA LYS A 23 8.73 7.85 8.31
C LYS A 23 8.58 6.74 7.29
N LEU A 24 9.29 6.89 6.17
CA LEU A 24 9.35 5.89 5.12
C LEU A 24 10.76 5.29 5.07
N ARG A 25 10.83 4.00 4.80
CA ARG A 25 12.09 3.31 4.53
C ARG A 25 11.87 2.11 3.62
N HIS A 26 12.92 1.66 2.96
CA HIS A 26 12.86 0.38 2.26
C HIS A 26 12.69 -0.77 3.26
N ALA A 27 11.80 -1.69 2.91
CA ALA A 27 11.61 -2.91 3.68
C ALA A 27 12.71 -3.93 3.36
N THR A 28 13.08 -4.68 4.38
CA THR A 28 14.00 -5.82 4.31
C THR A 28 13.25 -7.13 4.51
N ILE A 29 13.92 -8.26 4.36
CA ILE A 29 13.32 -9.57 4.60
C ILE A 29 12.78 -9.73 6.03
N HIS A 30 13.33 -8.99 6.99
CA HIS A 30 12.91 -9.01 8.39
C HIS A 30 11.58 -8.28 8.61
N ASP A 31 11.17 -7.42 7.66
CA ASP A 31 9.91 -6.68 7.73
C ASP A 31 8.70 -7.47 7.23
N ALA A 32 8.90 -8.69 6.74
CA ALA A 32 7.82 -9.51 6.20
C ALA A 32 6.62 -9.70 7.17
N PRO A 33 6.80 -9.88 8.50
CA PRO A 33 5.67 -9.90 9.44
C PRO A 33 4.92 -8.57 9.52
N ALA A 34 5.63 -7.44 9.53
CA ALA A 34 5.02 -6.10 9.55
C ALA A 34 4.23 -5.82 8.27
N LEU A 35 4.79 -6.21 7.10
CA LEU A 35 4.12 -6.12 5.81
C LEU A 35 2.87 -7.01 5.74
N ALA A 36 2.93 -8.22 6.30
CA ALA A 36 1.77 -9.11 6.37
C ALA A 36 0.64 -8.48 7.19
N LEU A 37 0.98 -7.92 8.35
CA LEU A 37 0.03 -7.25 9.24
C LEU A 37 -0.63 -6.05 8.55
N VAL A 38 0.17 -5.09 8.08
CA VAL A 38 -0.36 -3.87 7.47
C VAL A 38 -1.04 -4.15 6.12
N GLY A 39 -0.55 -5.14 5.37
CA GLY A 39 -1.16 -5.58 4.12
C GLY A 39 -2.56 -6.14 4.34
N GLY A 40 -2.72 -7.06 5.27
CA GLY A 40 -4.03 -7.61 5.65
C GLY A 40 -4.98 -6.54 6.20
N ALA A 41 -4.49 -5.70 7.12
CA ALA A 41 -5.30 -4.63 7.73
C ALA A 41 -5.80 -3.61 6.68
N THR A 42 -4.92 -3.15 5.80
CA THR A 42 -5.28 -2.17 4.76
C THR A 42 -6.13 -2.78 3.66
N PHE A 43 -5.95 -4.07 3.34
CA PHE A 43 -6.82 -4.79 2.42
C PHE A 43 -8.23 -4.95 3.00
N LEU A 44 -8.34 -5.36 4.26
CA LEU A 44 -9.63 -5.44 4.95
C LEU A 44 -10.34 -4.08 4.95
N GLU A 45 -9.64 -3.00 5.34
CA GLU A 45 -10.20 -1.65 5.35
C GLU A 45 -10.67 -1.19 3.96
N ALA A 46 -9.92 -1.55 2.90
CA ALA A 46 -10.20 -1.10 1.55
C ALA A 46 -11.37 -1.84 0.89
N PHE A 47 -11.62 -3.11 1.21
CA PHE A 47 -12.47 -3.99 0.41
C PHE A 47 -13.69 -4.55 1.13
N THR A 48 -13.92 -4.25 2.42
CA THR A 48 -15.09 -4.73 3.18
C THR A 48 -16.44 -4.32 2.60
N TRP A 49 -16.48 -3.24 1.85
CA TRP A 49 -17.72 -2.73 1.24
C TRP A 49 -18.05 -3.39 -0.11
N MET A 50 -17.10 -4.09 -0.75
CA MET A 50 -17.28 -4.63 -2.10
C MET A 50 -17.03 -6.13 -2.24
N LEU A 51 -16.31 -6.76 -1.30
CA LEU A 51 -15.98 -8.17 -1.36
C LEU A 51 -16.66 -8.96 -0.25
N PRO A 52 -17.12 -10.21 -0.53
CA PRO A 52 -17.55 -11.13 0.50
C PRO A 52 -16.45 -11.42 1.52
N GLY A 53 -16.82 -11.55 2.80
CA GLY A 53 -15.84 -11.81 3.87
C GLY A 53 -14.99 -13.06 3.65
N ALA A 54 -15.57 -14.13 3.08
CA ALA A 54 -14.82 -15.34 2.74
C ALA A 54 -13.72 -15.08 1.71
N ASP A 55 -13.98 -14.24 0.70
CA ASP A 55 -13.01 -13.88 -0.34
C ASP A 55 -11.89 -13.00 0.23
N ILE A 56 -12.22 -12.08 1.15
CA ILE A 56 -11.22 -11.28 1.87
C ILE A 56 -10.30 -12.17 2.69
N ILE A 57 -10.87 -13.11 3.45
CA ILE A 57 -10.10 -14.06 4.28
C ILE A 57 -9.18 -14.91 3.40
N ALA A 58 -9.71 -15.49 2.33
CA ALA A 58 -8.93 -16.31 1.40
C ALA A 58 -7.81 -15.51 0.73
N HIS A 59 -8.10 -14.28 0.30
CA HIS A 59 -7.10 -13.39 -0.29
C HIS A 59 -5.98 -13.06 0.71
N CYS A 60 -6.33 -12.68 1.93
CA CYS A 60 -5.34 -12.35 2.96
C CYS A 60 -4.50 -13.56 3.34
N ALA A 61 -5.11 -14.74 3.51
CA ALA A 61 -4.40 -15.99 3.82
C ALA A 61 -3.38 -16.39 2.74
N LYS A 62 -3.61 -15.99 1.49
CA LYS A 62 -2.70 -16.27 0.37
C LYS A 62 -1.66 -15.16 0.17
N ASN A 63 -2.07 -13.89 0.19
CA ASN A 63 -1.28 -12.78 -0.33
C ASN A 63 -0.69 -11.86 0.76
N HIS A 64 -1.21 -11.94 1.99
CA HIS A 64 -0.78 -11.11 3.12
C HIS A 64 -0.21 -11.95 4.26
N THR A 65 0.64 -12.93 3.90
CA THR A 65 1.42 -13.73 4.86
C THR A 65 2.88 -13.27 4.86
N ALA A 66 3.60 -13.53 5.96
CA ALA A 66 5.04 -13.23 6.02
C ALA A 66 5.82 -13.97 4.93
N ASP A 67 5.43 -15.20 4.60
CA ASP A 67 6.11 -15.98 3.54
C ASP A 67 5.85 -15.39 2.16
N ALA A 68 4.63 -14.92 1.86
CA ALA A 68 4.32 -14.24 0.63
C ALA A 68 5.19 -12.97 0.45
N TYR A 69 5.34 -12.17 1.50
CA TYR A 69 6.19 -10.99 1.44
C TYR A 69 7.68 -11.30 1.38
N ARG A 70 8.16 -12.37 2.04
CA ARG A 70 9.55 -12.85 1.87
C ARG A 70 9.83 -13.24 0.42
N ALA A 71 8.89 -13.95 -0.20
CA ALA A 71 9.00 -14.34 -1.61
C ALA A 71 9.02 -13.11 -2.55
N GLU A 72 8.22 -12.09 -2.27
CA GLU A 72 8.26 -10.83 -3.05
C GLU A 72 9.58 -10.08 -2.85
N LEU A 73 10.04 -9.92 -1.61
CA LEU A 73 11.30 -9.23 -1.29
C LEU A 73 12.55 -9.92 -1.86
N ALA A 74 12.48 -11.22 -2.13
CA ALA A 74 13.57 -11.98 -2.76
C ALA A 74 13.71 -11.75 -4.28
N LYS A 75 12.72 -11.13 -4.93
CA LYS A 75 12.76 -10.87 -6.37
C LYS A 75 13.65 -9.66 -6.69
N PRO A 76 14.45 -9.69 -7.77
CA PRO A 76 15.47 -8.68 -8.03
C PRO A 76 14.90 -7.27 -8.27
N HIS A 77 13.74 -7.16 -8.91
CA HIS A 77 13.13 -5.88 -9.25
C HIS A 77 12.05 -5.44 -8.25
N THR A 78 11.80 -6.22 -7.21
CA THR A 78 10.85 -5.82 -6.18
C THR A 78 11.48 -4.78 -5.25
N ARG A 79 10.75 -3.69 -5.03
CA ARG A 79 11.04 -2.69 -4.00
C ARG A 79 9.78 -2.49 -3.18
N ILE A 80 9.91 -2.60 -1.87
CA ILE A 80 8.80 -2.34 -0.96
C ILE A 80 9.23 -1.22 -0.02
N THR A 81 8.47 -0.13 -0.05
CA THR A 81 8.64 0.99 0.89
C THR A 81 7.60 0.85 1.99
N LEU A 82 8.06 0.73 3.23
CA LEU A 82 7.24 0.67 4.43
C LEU A 82 7.05 2.07 5.00
N ALA A 83 5.83 2.43 5.34
CA ALA A 83 5.49 3.60 6.14
C ALA A 83 5.23 3.13 7.57
N GLU A 84 5.98 3.66 8.53
CA GLU A 84 5.87 3.32 9.95
C GLU A 84 5.87 4.56 10.82
N THR A 85 5.28 4.47 12.00
CA THR A 85 5.35 5.54 13.00
C THR A 85 6.77 5.65 13.56
N VAL A 86 7.16 6.89 13.93
CA VAL A 86 8.56 7.18 14.28
C VAL A 86 8.97 6.55 15.61
N THR A 87 8.10 6.63 16.62
CA THR A 87 8.41 6.20 17.99
C THR A 87 8.04 4.73 18.22
N SER A 88 6.81 4.35 17.87
CA SER A 88 6.31 3.00 18.12
C SER A 88 6.68 1.99 17.04
N HIS A 89 7.21 2.44 15.90
CA HIS A 89 7.54 1.60 14.74
C HIS A 89 6.35 0.78 14.22
N ALA A 90 5.12 1.23 14.47
CA ALA A 90 3.93 0.56 14.00
C ALA A 90 3.82 0.70 12.47
N PRO A 91 3.62 -0.39 11.72
CA PRO A 91 3.44 -0.32 10.28
C PRO A 91 2.06 0.26 9.98
N VAL A 92 2.02 1.37 9.23
CA VAL A 92 0.77 2.09 8.93
C VAL A 92 0.42 2.11 7.44
N GLY A 93 1.35 1.71 6.60
CA GLY A 93 1.15 1.63 5.16
C GLY A 93 2.36 1.09 4.42
N TYR A 94 2.24 0.86 3.13
CA TYR A 94 3.33 0.43 2.27
C TYR A 94 3.02 0.66 0.81
N ALA A 95 4.07 0.67 -0.01
CA ALA A 95 3.97 0.58 -1.47
C ALA A 95 4.87 -0.56 -1.98
N MET A 96 4.44 -1.28 -3.00
CA MET A 96 5.17 -2.39 -3.60
C MET A 96 5.29 -2.20 -5.10
N LEU A 97 6.53 -2.05 -5.57
CA LEU A 97 6.95 -2.04 -6.95
C LEU A 97 7.50 -3.42 -7.31
N ALA A 98 7.11 -3.98 -8.45
CA ALA A 98 7.60 -5.28 -8.93
C ALA A 98 7.41 -5.43 -10.45
N ASP A 99 7.96 -6.50 -11.02
CA ASP A 99 7.74 -6.85 -12.42
C ASP A 99 6.24 -6.91 -12.73
N PRO A 100 5.80 -6.43 -13.92
CA PRO A 100 4.41 -6.36 -14.27
C PRO A 100 3.75 -7.76 -14.36
N ASP A 101 2.52 -7.86 -13.82
CA ASP A 101 1.64 -9.03 -13.97
C ASP A 101 0.28 -8.56 -14.51
N LEU A 102 0.28 -8.20 -15.79
CA LEU A 102 -0.85 -7.63 -16.52
C LEU A 102 -1.06 -8.44 -17.81
N PRO A 103 -1.59 -9.68 -17.72
CA PRO A 103 -1.52 -10.67 -18.81
C PRO A 103 -2.20 -10.25 -20.11
N THR A 104 -3.18 -9.36 -20.07
CA THR A 104 -3.89 -8.89 -21.27
C THR A 104 -3.43 -7.50 -21.74
N PHE A 105 -2.47 -6.89 -21.03
CA PHE A 105 -1.98 -5.56 -21.36
C PHE A 105 -0.67 -5.65 -22.15
N PRO A 106 -0.48 -4.86 -23.23
CA PRO A 106 0.73 -4.89 -24.03
C PRO A 106 1.92 -4.28 -23.27
N LEU A 107 2.69 -5.14 -22.63
CA LEU A 107 3.91 -4.77 -21.91
C LEU A 107 5.03 -4.40 -22.87
N GLN A 108 5.90 -3.48 -22.44
CA GLN A 108 7.06 -3.01 -23.17
C GLN A 108 8.34 -3.19 -22.34
N PRO A 109 9.52 -3.30 -22.99
CA PRO A 109 10.79 -3.31 -22.27
C PRO A 109 10.96 -2.05 -21.40
N GLY A 110 11.27 -2.24 -20.13
CA GLY A 110 11.40 -1.16 -19.15
C GLY A 110 10.10 -0.81 -18.42
N ASP A 111 9.04 -1.61 -18.58
CA ASP A 111 7.84 -1.51 -17.74
C ASP A 111 8.10 -2.06 -16.35
N ILE A 112 7.53 -1.38 -15.36
CA ILE A 112 7.46 -1.82 -13.96
C ILE A 112 6.06 -1.53 -13.43
N GLU A 113 5.58 -2.32 -12.46
CA GLU A 113 4.23 -2.14 -11.92
C GLU A 113 4.25 -1.74 -10.45
N LEU A 114 3.51 -0.68 -10.11
CA LEU A 114 3.08 -0.42 -8.75
C LEU A 114 1.95 -1.39 -8.41
N LYS A 115 2.32 -2.52 -7.81
CA LYS A 115 1.38 -3.59 -7.43
C LYS A 115 0.43 -3.18 -6.32
N ARG A 116 0.93 -2.42 -5.36
CA ARG A 116 0.20 -2.06 -4.14
C ARG A 116 0.66 -0.71 -3.64
N ILE A 117 -0.29 0.12 -3.23
CA ILE A 117 -0.05 1.32 -2.45
C ILE A 117 -1.20 1.47 -1.47
N TYR A 118 -0.93 1.19 -0.22
CA TYR A 118 -1.93 1.19 0.84
C TYR A 118 -1.46 1.96 2.05
N LEU A 119 -2.39 2.64 2.70
CA LEU A 119 -2.17 3.40 3.91
C LEU A 119 -3.45 3.35 4.74
N LEU A 120 -3.35 3.06 6.03
CA LEU A 120 -4.47 3.11 6.94
C LEU A 120 -5.16 4.49 6.87
N SER A 121 -6.48 4.51 6.87
CA SER A 121 -7.27 5.72 6.58
C SER A 121 -6.94 6.88 7.51
N ARG A 122 -6.64 6.61 8.78
CA ARG A 122 -6.28 7.63 9.78
C ARG A 122 -4.98 8.37 9.44
N PHE A 123 -4.07 7.76 8.69
CA PHE A 123 -2.78 8.34 8.27
C PHE A 123 -2.84 9.03 6.89
N ARG A 124 -3.97 9.00 6.19
CA ARG A 124 -4.12 9.63 4.88
C ARG A 124 -4.18 11.17 4.93
N PRO A 125 -4.88 11.80 5.90
CA PRO A 125 -4.92 13.25 5.99
C PRO A 125 -3.61 13.81 6.58
N ARG A 126 -3.00 14.79 5.90
CA ARG A 126 -1.76 15.47 6.35
C ARG A 126 -1.82 16.03 7.77
N ARG A 127 -2.98 16.55 8.15
CA ARG A 127 -3.20 17.21 9.44
C ARG A 127 -3.05 16.30 10.67
N TYR A 128 -3.10 14.96 10.49
CA TYR A 128 -3.07 14.03 11.61
C TYR A 128 -1.70 13.43 11.87
N ALA A 129 -0.91 13.22 10.81
CA ALA A 129 0.40 12.60 10.95
C ALA A 129 1.39 13.26 9.98
N PRO A 130 2.31 14.10 10.45
CA PRO A 130 3.35 14.66 9.60
C PRO A 130 4.29 13.55 9.12
N VAL A 131 4.78 13.69 7.90
CA VAL A 131 5.85 12.85 7.36
C VAL A 131 7.18 13.48 7.73
N LEU A 132 8.13 12.69 8.23
CA LEU A 132 9.50 13.13 8.44
C LEU A 132 10.38 12.75 7.25
N ASP A 133 11.34 13.60 6.93
CA ASP A 133 12.43 13.29 6.01
C ASP A 133 13.53 12.45 6.70
N ASP A 134 14.58 12.11 5.95
CA ASP A 134 15.72 11.32 6.45
C ASP A 134 16.49 12.02 7.57
N ALA A 135 16.40 13.35 7.68
CA ALA A 135 17.00 14.15 8.75
C ALA A 135 16.06 14.27 9.97
N GLY A 136 14.88 13.65 9.94
CA GLY A 136 13.88 13.72 11.00
C GLY A 136 13.08 15.03 11.04
N GLN A 137 13.13 15.83 9.97
CA GLN A 137 12.41 17.11 9.91
C GLN A 137 11.01 16.92 9.33
N PRO A 138 9.97 17.54 9.92
CA PRO A 138 8.62 17.46 9.41
C PRO A 138 8.49 18.06 8.01
N GLN A 139 7.76 17.34 7.14
CA GLN A 139 7.39 17.76 5.78
C GLN A 139 5.89 18.15 5.77
N PRO A 140 5.50 19.36 6.20
CA PRO A 140 4.11 19.71 6.45
C PRO A 140 3.23 19.69 5.18
N GLU A 141 3.86 19.91 4.01
CA GLU A 141 3.17 19.89 2.72
C GLU A 141 3.03 18.49 2.12
N LEU A 142 3.67 17.48 2.71
CA LEU A 142 3.71 16.13 2.19
C LEU A 142 2.79 15.19 3.00
N SER A 143 1.82 14.57 2.33
CA SER A 143 1.05 13.48 2.94
C SER A 143 1.82 12.15 2.83
N ALA A 144 1.59 11.22 3.75
CA ALA A 144 2.23 9.90 3.71
C ALA A 144 1.93 9.14 2.41
N GLY A 145 0.72 9.30 1.85
CA GLY A 145 0.37 8.71 0.54
C GLY A 145 1.18 9.32 -0.61
N GLN A 146 1.43 10.64 -0.58
CA GLN A 146 2.27 11.29 -1.58
C GLN A 146 3.74 10.91 -1.40
N ALA A 147 4.20 10.79 -0.17
CA ALA A 147 5.57 10.34 0.13
C ALA A 147 5.81 8.91 -0.40
N LEU A 148 4.87 7.98 -0.18
CA LEU A 148 4.92 6.63 -0.75
C LEU A 148 4.97 6.66 -2.28
N MET A 149 4.16 7.49 -2.94
CA MET A 149 4.18 7.61 -4.40
C MET A 149 5.50 8.17 -4.90
N ASN A 150 6.05 9.18 -4.23
CA ASN A 150 7.35 9.76 -4.58
C ASN A 150 8.47 8.70 -4.46
N ALA A 151 8.46 7.89 -3.40
CA ALA A 151 9.41 6.80 -3.20
C ALA A 151 9.31 5.75 -4.34
N VAL A 152 8.09 5.35 -4.71
CA VAL A 152 7.87 4.43 -5.85
C VAL A 152 8.43 4.97 -7.16
N ILE A 153 8.19 6.25 -7.44
CA ILE A 153 8.70 6.90 -8.66
C ILE A 153 10.24 6.96 -8.63
N ALA A 154 10.83 7.29 -7.48
CA ALA A 154 12.29 7.31 -7.31
C ALA A 154 12.90 5.92 -7.50
N ASP A 155 12.29 4.87 -6.93
CA ASP A 155 12.73 3.48 -7.09
C ASP A 155 12.64 3.03 -8.54
N ALA A 156 11.54 3.31 -9.24
CA ALA A 156 11.37 2.96 -10.64
C ALA A 156 12.43 3.64 -11.53
N ASN A 157 12.74 4.91 -11.28
CA ASN A 157 13.82 5.62 -11.96
C ASN A 157 15.19 4.99 -11.64
N SER A 158 15.46 4.64 -10.38
CA SER A 158 16.73 4.04 -9.96
C SER A 158 16.99 2.66 -10.59
N LEU A 159 15.91 1.94 -10.91
CA LEU A 159 15.96 0.67 -11.63
C LEU A 159 16.13 0.85 -13.15
N GLY A 160 16.14 2.08 -13.65
CA GLY A 160 16.25 2.38 -15.09
C GLY A 160 14.99 2.04 -15.88
N CYS A 161 13.84 1.97 -15.21
CA CYS A 161 12.56 1.71 -15.85
C CYS A 161 12.14 2.90 -16.71
N ARG A 162 11.28 2.66 -17.70
CA ARG A 162 10.83 3.67 -18.65
C ARG A 162 9.37 4.06 -18.45
N ARG A 163 8.58 3.14 -17.88
CA ARG A 163 7.16 3.33 -17.71
C ARG A 163 6.69 2.64 -16.43
N LEU A 164 6.00 3.37 -15.58
CA LEU A 164 5.37 2.87 -14.36
C LEU A 164 3.89 2.61 -14.63
N LEU A 165 3.48 1.37 -14.40
CA LEU A 165 2.11 0.89 -14.59
C LEU A 165 1.43 0.69 -13.25
N LEU A 166 0.10 0.75 -13.22
CA LEU A 166 -0.73 0.28 -12.11
C LEU A 166 -2.13 -0.12 -12.60
N GLY A 167 -2.79 -1.01 -11.87
CA GLY A 167 -4.21 -1.31 -12.00
C GLY A 167 -4.97 -0.80 -10.80
N THR A 168 -6.17 -0.28 -11.01
CA THR A 168 -7.08 0.12 -9.93
C THR A 168 -8.53 -0.11 -10.35
N ASN A 169 -9.39 -0.40 -9.38
CA ASN A 169 -10.82 -0.53 -9.64
C ASN A 169 -11.35 0.73 -10.35
N ALA A 170 -12.08 0.53 -11.45
CA ALA A 170 -12.58 1.62 -12.31
C ALA A 170 -13.54 2.58 -11.58
N ASP A 171 -14.18 2.12 -10.51
CA ASP A 171 -15.09 2.94 -9.71
C ASP A 171 -14.38 3.73 -8.59
N ASN A 172 -13.08 3.46 -8.36
CA ASN A 172 -12.31 4.12 -7.32
C ASN A 172 -11.85 5.53 -7.74
N GLN A 173 -12.80 6.46 -7.85
CA GLN A 173 -12.55 7.84 -8.31
C GLN A 173 -11.52 8.59 -7.46
N ARG A 174 -11.43 8.26 -6.16
CA ARG A 174 -10.42 8.85 -5.26
C ARG A 174 -9.01 8.43 -5.66
N ALA A 175 -8.79 7.14 -5.89
CA ALA A 175 -7.51 6.61 -6.33
C ALA A 175 -7.15 7.12 -7.73
N ILE A 176 -8.09 7.08 -8.67
CA ILE A 176 -7.92 7.58 -10.04
C ILE A 176 -7.49 9.06 -10.01
N SER A 177 -8.16 9.90 -9.22
CA SER A 177 -7.78 11.31 -9.07
C SER A 177 -6.38 11.49 -8.48
N PHE A 178 -5.99 10.63 -7.52
CA PHE A 178 -4.64 10.64 -6.95
C PHE A 178 -3.59 10.25 -8.00
N TYR A 179 -3.81 9.21 -8.78
CA TYR A 179 -2.88 8.77 -9.83
C TYR A 179 -2.75 9.82 -10.94
N ARG A 180 -3.85 10.42 -11.40
CA ARG A 180 -3.82 11.49 -12.40
C ARG A 180 -2.99 12.70 -11.95
N ARG A 181 -3.12 13.12 -10.67
CA ARG A 181 -2.27 14.19 -10.10
C ARG A 181 -0.79 13.82 -10.04
N ASN A 182 -0.47 12.54 -10.04
CA ASN A 182 0.90 12.02 -10.08
C ASN A 182 1.39 11.71 -11.51
N GLY A 183 0.72 12.23 -12.54
CA GLY A 183 1.15 12.13 -13.93
C GLY A 183 0.80 10.81 -14.62
N PHE A 184 -0.08 10.00 -14.03
CA PHE A 184 -0.59 8.80 -14.69
C PHE A 184 -1.74 9.15 -15.62
N ALA A 185 -1.75 8.54 -16.80
CA ALA A 185 -2.85 8.55 -17.77
C ALA A 185 -3.42 7.16 -17.92
N GLU A 186 -4.71 7.07 -18.21
CA GLU A 186 -5.37 5.81 -18.50
C GLU A 186 -4.78 5.19 -19.77
N ALA A 187 -4.43 3.90 -19.72
CA ALA A 187 -3.73 3.19 -20.79
C ALA A 187 -4.47 1.94 -21.25
N GLY A 188 -5.47 1.47 -20.52
CA GLY A 188 -6.25 0.30 -20.86
C GLY A 188 -7.13 -0.17 -19.70
N THR A 189 -7.68 -1.34 -19.87
CA THR A 189 -8.49 -2.01 -18.85
C THR A 189 -8.06 -3.47 -18.71
N ARG A 190 -8.31 -4.06 -17.55
CA ARG A 190 -8.20 -5.50 -17.34
C ARG A 190 -9.38 -6.00 -16.53
N THR A 191 -9.73 -7.26 -16.78
CA THR A 191 -10.64 -7.99 -15.89
C THR A 191 -9.79 -8.87 -15.00
N PHE A 192 -10.06 -8.84 -13.68
CA PHE A 192 -9.38 -9.72 -12.76
C PHE A 192 -10.36 -10.29 -11.74
N GLN A 193 -10.05 -11.46 -11.18
CA GLN A 193 -10.95 -12.19 -10.30
C GLN A 193 -10.40 -12.19 -8.87
N VAL A 194 -11.27 -11.82 -7.91
CA VAL A 194 -11.01 -12.00 -6.47
C VAL A 194 -12.09 -12.93 -5.94
N GLY A 195 -11.70 -14.16 -5.59
CA GLY A 195 -12.65 -15.18 -5.20
C GLY A 195 -13.73 -15.40 -6.28
N SER A 196 -14.99 -15.21 -5.93
CA SER A 196 -16.14 -15.35 -6.84
C SER A 196 -16.46 -14.07 -7.65
N GLN A 197 -15.85 -12.94 -7.34
CA GLN A 197 -16.15 -11.65 -7.95
C GLN A 197 -15.24 -11.35 -9.14
N CYS A 198 -15.86 -10.94 -10.25
CA CYS A 198 -15.17 -10.43 -11.42
C CYS A 198 -15.10 -8.90 -11.32
N CYS A 199 -13.89 -8.35 -11.23
CA CYS A 199 -13.64 -6.93 -11.10
C CYS A 199 -13.04 -6.37 -12.40
N CYS A 200 -13.48 -5.18 -12.80
CA CYS A 200 -12.87 -4.42 -13.88
C CYS A 200 -11.91 -3.37 -13.29
N ASP A 201 -10.66 -3.47 -13.68
CA ASP A 201 -9.65 -2.46 -13.35
C ASP A 201 -9.37 -1.58 -14.56
N ALA A 202 -9.21 -0.30 -14.31
CA ALA A 202 -8.54 0.61 -15.23
C ALA A 202 -7.01 0.49 -15.03
N ILE A 203 -6.28 0.35 -16.12
CA ILE A 203 -4.81 0.36 -16.12
C ILE A 203 -4.36 1.78 -16.42
N PHE A 204 -3.45 2.26 -15.59
CA PHE A 204 -2.82 3.56 -15.74
C PHE A 204 -1.34 3.41 -16.02
N ALA A 205 -0.78 4.32 -16.81
CA ALA A 205 0.63 4.36 -17.13
C ALA A 205 1.19 5.78 -16.95
N ARG A 206 2.43 5.85 -16.48
CA ARG A 206 3.19 7.09 -16.35
C ARG A 206 4.58 6.89 -16.98
N PRO A 207 5.01 7.75 -17.93
CA PRO A 207 6.42 7.80 -18.37
C PRO A 207 7.33 8.18 -17.19
N LEU A 208 8.53 7.62 -17.16
CA LEU A 208 9.56 7.88 -16.16
C LEU A 208 10.70 8.70 -16.74
#